data_89907769b70c54cc7ca147d3ae661aaf
#
_entry.id   89907769b70c54cc7ca147d3ae661aaf
#
_cell.length_a   1.000
_cell.length_b   1.000
_cell.length_c   1.000
_cell.angle_alpha   90.00
_cell.angle_beta   90.00
_cell.angle_gamma   90.00
#
_symmetry.space_group_name_H-M   'P 1'
#
loop_
_entity.id
_entity.type
_entity.pdbx_description
1 polymer ?
#
loop_
_entity_poly.entity_id
_entity_poly.type
_entity_poly.pdbx_seq_one_letter_code
_entity_poly.pdbx_strand_id
1 'polypeptide(L)'
;MKKTFLCTFLLCIGCLTIVFAQNPNKNYQPNKTKMDQLINSINMMYVDSIDFDPLMDKAIVAMLKELDPHTAYIPKKDVQAMNEPLIGSFDGIGVTFQLIKDTINVMEVIINGPSEKVGLLAGDKIVKVDDTIAYGEKITNDWVRKHLRGAKGSKVKVSIKRGHNPELLDFVITRGAIPMHSINVSFMADETTGYIKLERFAATSTNELTSAIKKLKDQGMQDLILDLRGNGGGYLNVAFEICDQFISGKRIIVYTDNFRKTGEKFYSEKNGLFEEGKLIVLVDENSASASEITSGCVQDWDRGLVIGRRTFGKGLVQKPLTFVDQSQVRLTISHYYTPTGRCIQKPYDDGLDSYFKDLQKRANRGELYTADSIQFPDSLKYKTPHGRTVYGGGGIMPDIFVPLDTTKYSTLYNEIVRKGVFGSFVADYMDKNREPLKKRYPTFEAFKDNYVITDAFYNEFMQYAKKEGVSDSASFKFSNYANAFIKENTAKLDSLFTSTNSIDQHMLDTMFTNYVNKNYAEAMRLRNEEHVSEYIKEYLKYEIARSLYGFGDAYRIFLESDDTYQKALEVMHNKKIFKKFKVYSGKGNSDKDKDND
;
A
#
# COMPACT_ATOMS: atom_id res chain seq x y z
N MET A 1 75.29 -12.85 -1.66
CA MET A 1 73.91 -12.90 -1.17
C MET A 1 73.42 -11.58 -0.53
N LYS A 2 73.77 -10.39 -1.06
CA LYS A 2 73.29 -9.09 -0.53
C LYS A 2 72.71 -8.15 -1.61
N LYS A 3 72.56 -8.57 -2.85
CA LYS A 3 71.99 -7.74 -3.93
C LYS A 3 70.61 -8.19 -4.43
N THR A 4 70.12 -9.35 -3.99
CA THR A 4 68.81 -9.86 -4.39
C THR A 4 67.67 -9.44 -3.47
N PHE A 5 67.95 -8.88 -2.29
CA PHE A 5 66.94 -8.47 -1.32
C PHE A 5 66.45 -7.03 -1.50
N LEU A 6 67.14 -6.22 -2.29
CA LEU A 6 66.76 -4.81 -2.50
C LEU A 6 65.77 -4.62 -3.65
N CYS A 7 65.74 -5.55 -4.63
CA CYS A 7 64.80 -5.48 -5.74
C CYS A 7 63.41 -5.98 -5.41
N THR A 8 63.27 -6.89 -4.41
CA THR A 8 61.95 -7.43 -4.01
C THR A 8 61.20 -6.46 -3.09
N PHE A 9 61.92 -5.58 -2.38
CA PHE A 9 61.29 -4.57 -1.52
C PHE A 9 60.79 -3.34 -2.30
N LEU A 10 61.36 -3.03 -3.43
CA LEU A 10 60.94 -1.96 -4.35
C LEU A 10 59.73 -2.38 -5.22
N LEU A 11 59.54 -3.68 -5.48
CA LEU A 11 58.37 -4.18 -6.23
C LEU A 11 57.08 -4.26 -5.37
N CYS A 12 57.21 -4.37 -4.04
CA CYS A 12 56.08 -4.35 -3.12
C CYS A 12 55.57 -2.95 -2.79
N ILE A 13 56.38 -1.88 -2.99
CA ILE A 13 55.93 -0.48 -2.78
C ILE A 13 55.24 0.07 -4.03
N GLY A 14 55.45 -0.54 -5.21
CA GLY A 14 54.78 -0.14 -6.46
C GLY A 14 53.34 -0.64 -6.62
N CYS A 15 52.85 -1.61 -5.82
CA CYS A 15 51.48 -2.12 -5.89
C CYS A 15 50.49 -1.53 -4.86
N LEU A 16 50.96 -0.57 -4.04
CA LEU A 16 50.06 0.26 -3.22
C LEU A 16 49.72 1.57 -3.94
N THR A 17 49.60 1.54 -5.25
CA THR A 17 48.87 2.59 -5.96
C THR A 17 47.39 2.32 -5.77
N ILE A 18 46.88 2.81 -4.62
CA ILE A 18 45.73 3.69 -4.54
C ILE A 18 44.79 3.47 -5.72
N VAL A 19 43.85 2.57 -5.57
CA VAL A 19 42.59 2.68 -6.25
C VAL A 19 41.87 3.88 -5.64
N PHE A 20 42.31 5.10 -5.99
CA PHE A 20 41.45 6.26 -5.97
C PHE A 20 40.37 5.94 -7.02
N ALA A 21 39.21 5.48 -6.55
CA ALA A 21 38.02 5.47 -7.36
C ALA A 21 37.94 6.86 -8.02
N GLN A 22 38.19 6.94 -9.33
CA GLN A 22 38.07 8.20 -10.04
C GLN A 22 36.66 8.70 -9.78
N ASN A 23 36.55 9.80 -9.04
CA ASN A 23 35.26 10.42 -8.79
C ASN A 23 34.76 10.92 -10.16
N PRO A 24 33.68 10.37 -10.72
CA PRO A 24 33.23 10.72 -12.06
C PRO A 24 32.74 12.17 -12.16
N ASN A 25 32.53 12.82 -11.03
CA ASN A 25 32.05 14.20 -10.94
C ASN A 25 33.24 15.17 -10.88
N LYS A 26 33.60 15.76 -12.02
CA LYS A 26 34.71 16.72 -12.17
C LYS A 26 34.70 17.88 -11.15
N ASN A 27 33.52 18.28 -10.67
CA ASN A 27 33.34 19.42 -9.77
C ASN A 27 33.14 19.05 -8.30
N TYR A 28 33.29 17.77 -7.91
CA TYR A 28 32.99 17.32 -6.55
C TYR A 28 33.84 18.04 -5.48
N GLN A 29 35.15 18.01 -5.60
CA GLN A 29 36.05 18.61 -4.59
C GLN A 29 35.87 20.12 -4.45
N PRO A 30 35.82 20.95 -5.52
CA PRO A 30 35.56 22.37 -5.40
C PRO A 30 34.25 22.70 -4.70
N ASN A 31 33.16 21.95 -5.02
CA ASN A 31 31.86 22.21 -4.40
C ASN A 31 31.79 21.74 -2.93
N LYS A 32 32.47 20.65 -2.57
CA LYS A 32 32.65 20.28 -1.17
C LYS A 32 33.36 21.37 -0.39
N THR A 33 34.50 21.86 -0.87
CA THR A 33 35.26 22.94 -0.22
C THR A 33 34.41 24.21 -0.07
N LYS A 34 33.64 24.58 -1.10
CA LYS A 34 32.73 25.72 -1.04
C LYS A 34 31.67 25.57 0.04
N MET A 35 31.12 24.37 0.22
CA MET A 35 30.13 24.09 1.28
C MET A 35 30.74 24.19 2.65
N ASP A 36 31.94 23.61 2.84
CA ASP A 36 32.72 23.72 4.09
C ASP A 36 33.03 25.19 4.44
N GLN A 37 33.45 26.02 3.46
CA GLN A 37 33.67 27.43 3.63
C GLN A 37 32.41 28.19 4.04
N LEU A 38 31.27 27.89 3.42
CA LEU A 38 29.99 28.53 3.77
C LEU A 38 29.60 28.23 5.22
N ILE A 39 29.62 26.96 5.62
CA ILE A 39 29.30 26.54 7.00
C ILE A 39 30.21 27.23 8.00
N ASN A 40 31.54 27.26 7.76
CA ASN A 40 32.47 27.93 8.62
C ASN A 40 32.26 29.45 8.69
N SER A 41 31.95 30.11 7.56
CA SER A 41 31.64 31.53 7.50
C SER A 41 30.39 31.88 8.29
N ILE A 42 29.34 31.07 8.18
CA ILE A 42 28.12 31.24 8.97
C ILE A 42 28.43 31.11 10.47
N ASN A 43 29.17 30.08 10.86
CA ASN A 43 29.53 29.86 12.26
C ASN A 43 30.36 31.00 12.86
N MET A 44 31.26 31.61 12.06
CA MET A 44 32.22 32.63 12.57
C MET A 44 31.72 34.06 12.43
N MET A 45 30.89 34.37 11.47
CA MET A 45 30.60 35.75 11.05
C MET A 45 29.13 36.13 11.04
N TYR A 46 28.21 35.16 11.20
CA TYR A 46 26.77 35.50 11.16
C TYR A 46 26.40 36.33 12.40
N VAL A 47 25.51 37.30 12.21
CA VAL A 47 25.19 38.35 13.19
C VAL A 47 24.49 37.80 14.44
N ASP A 48 23.68 36.75 14.30
CA ASP A 48 22.92 36.14 15.40
C ASP A 48 23.40 34.73 15.74
N SER A 49 23.10 34.27 16.95
CA SER A 49 23.32 32.86 17.35
C SER A 49 22.45 31.94 16.53
N ILE A 50 23.03 30.86 15.98
CA ILE A 50 22.34 29.89 15.12
C ILE A 50 22.38 28.50 15.77
N ASP A 51 21.24 27.84 15.74
CA ASP A 51 21.16 26.39 15.90
C ASP A 51 21.45 25.72 14.54
N PHE A 52 22.57 25.03 14.45
CA PHE A 52 22.99 24.37 13.21
C PHE A 52 22.14 23.14 12.84
N ASP A 53 21.55 22.42 13.81
CA ASP A 53 20.81 21.20 13.53
C ASP A 53 19.62 21.45 12.58
N PRO A 54 18.67 22.35 12.89
CA PRO A 54 17.56 22.63 11.99
C PRO A 54 18.00 23.32 10.69
N LEU A 55 19.12 24.06 10.68
CA LEU A 55 19.68 24.67 9.49
C LEU A 55 20.20 23.59 8.52
N MET A 56 20.99 22.65 9.03
CA MET A 56 21.54 21.55 8.25
C MET A 56 20.46 20.60 7.75
N ASP A 57 19.47 20.27 8.57
CA ASP A 57 18.32 19.47 8.16
C ASP A 57 17.62 20.09 6.94
N LYS A 58 17.36 21.40 6.96
CA LYS A 58 16.75 22.11 5.83
C LYS A 58 17.65 22.12 4.59
N ALA A 59 18.95 22.32 4.76
CA ALA A 59 19.91 22.30 3.66
C ALA A 59 19.99 20.91 3.00
N ILE A 60 20.03 19.84 3.80
CA ILE A 60 20.03 18.46 3.33
C ILE A 60 18.73 18.19 2.55
N VAL A 61 17.57 18.52 3.11
CA VAL A 61 16.27 18.32 2.45
C VAL A 61 16.20 19.06 1.13
N ALA A 62 16.68 20.31 1.07
CA ALA A 62 16.72 21.10 -0.17
C ALA A 62 17.59 20.43 -1.24
N MET A 63 18.78 19.97 -0.86
CA MET A 63 19.71 19.29 -1.77
C MET A 63 19.14 17.99 -2.31
N LEU A 64 18.49 17.18 -1.46
CA LEU A 64 17.95 15.89 -1.85
C LEU A 64 16.73 16.00 -2.80
N LYS A 65 15.95 17.06 -2.69
CA LYS A 65 14.81 17.34 -3.58
C LYS A 65 15.22 17.53 -5.06
N GLU A 66 16.45 17.91 -5.32
CA GLU A 66 16.98 18.09 -6.68
C GLU A 66 17.46 16.78 -7.34
N LEU A 67 17.43 15.64 -6.60
CA LEU A 67 17.92 14.37 -7.12
C LEU A 67 16.82 13.53 -7.75
N ASP A 68 15.82 13.14 -6.95
CA ASP A 68 14.69 12.31 -7.38
C ASP A 68 13.53 12.40 -6.35
N PRO A 69 12.32 11.95 -6.72
CA PRO A 69 11.14 12.06 -5.84
C PRO A 69 11.18 11.19 -4.57
N HIS A 70 12.10 10.25 -4.47
CA HIS A 70 12.10 9.23 -3.42
C HIS A 70 13.29 9.32 -2.47
N THR A 71 14.38 9.98 -2.88
CA THR A 71 15.49 10.27 -1.98
C THR A 71 15.02 11.21 -0.88
N ALA A 72 15.14 10.78 0.39
CA ALA A 72 14.55 11.48 1.51
C ALA A 72 15.44 11.48 2.75
N TYR A 73 15.47 12.60 3.46
CA TYR A 73 16.07 12.75 4.79
C TYR A 73 15.05 12.37 5.86
N ILE A 74 15.49 11.63 6.86
CA ILE A 74 14.68 11.18 8.00
C ILE A 74 15.37 11.69 9.26
N PRO A 75 14.81 12.68 9.97
CA PRO A 75 15.33 13.16 11.24
C PRO A 75 15.42 12.02 12.26
N LYS A 76 16.41 12.06 13.17
CA LYS A 76 16.64 11.06 14.22
C LYS A 76 15.35 10.63 14.95
N LYS A 77 14.50 11.61 15.31
CA LYS A 77 13.24 11.35 16.03
C LYS A 77 12.26 10.47 15.27
N ASP A 78 12.33 10.44 13.93
CA ASP A 78 11.36 9.76 13.06
C ASP A 78 11.91 8.43 12.52
N VAL A 79 13.24 8.16 12.68
CA VAL A 79 13.91 6.96 12.13
C VAL A 79 13.27 5.67 12.62
N GLN A 80 13.00 5.56 13.91
CA GLN A 80 12.39 4.35 14.47
C GLN A 80 11.01 4.12 13.86
N ALA A 81 10.12 5.10 13.88
CA ALA A 81 8.76 5.01 13.35
C ALA A 81 8.73 4.68 11.85
N MET A 82 9.70 5.22 11.09
CA MET A 82 9.83 4.97 9.65
C MET A 82 10.38 3.57 9.32
N ASN A 83 11.11 2.93 10.24
CA ASN A 83 11.69 1.62 10.03
C ASN A 83 10.83 0.47 10.61
N GLU A 84 10.01 0.72 11.64
CA GLU A 84 9.14 -0.28 12.29
C GLU A 84 8.31 -1.11 11.28
N PRO A 85 7.63 -0.51 10.27
CA PRO A 85 6.86 -1.29 9.28
C PRO A 85 7.72 -2.23 8.42
N LEU A 86 8.99 -1.89 8.20
CA LEU A 86 9.93 -2.72 7.44
C LEU A 86 10.56 -3.81 8.30
N ILE A 87 10.78 -3.54 9.59
CA ILE A 87 11.25 -4.54 10.57
C ILE A 87 10.15 -5.57 10.84
N GLY A 88 8.88 -5.17 10.79
CA GLY A 88 7.72 -6.02 11.04
C GLY A 88 7.37 -6.15 12.52
N SER A 89 7.84 -5.23 13.37
CA SER A 89 7.45 -5.15 14.78
C SER A 89 7.71 -3.77 15.38
N PHE A 90 7.01 -3.44 16.45
CA PHE A 90 7.27 -2.27 17.29
C PHE A 90 7.12 -2.63 18.77
N ASP A 91 7.64 -1.81 19.67
CA ASP A 91 7.51 -2.02 21.10
C ASP A 91 6.28 -1.30 21.67
N GLY A 92 5.42 -2.04 22.40
CA GLY A 92 4.19 -1.49 22.94
C GLY A 92 3.38 -2.47 23.78
N ILE A 93 2.09 -2.18 23.95
CA ILE A 93 1.19 -3.00 24.77
C ILE A 93 0.43 -4.09 23.97
N GLY A 94 0.37 -4.02 22.64
CA GLY A 94 -0.28 -5.04 21.80
C GLY A 94 -1.80 -4.94 21.76
N VAL A 95 -2.32 -3.77 21.41
CA VAL A 95 -3.74 -3.54 21.10
C VAL A 95 -3.86 -2.76 19.79
N THR A 96 -4.91 -3.03 19.02
CA THR A 96 -5.44 -2.09 18.05
C THR A 96 -6.52 -1.25 18.71
N PHE A 97 -6.55 0.03 18.43
CA PHE A 97 -7.50 0.94 19.07
C PHE A 97 -8.12 1.91 18.07
N GLN A 98 -9.25 2.45 18.46
CA GLN A 98 -9.89 3.56 17.76
C GLN A 98 -10.31 4.62 18.79
N LEU A 99 -10.12 5.89 18.44
CA LEU A 99 -10.68 6.99 19.22
C LEU A 99 -12.17 7.14 18.85
N ILE A 100 -13.04 6.85 19.80
CA ILE A 100 -14.49 6.97 19.64
C ILE A 100 -15.00 7.89 20.75
N LYS A 101 -15.65 8.99 20.38
CA LYS A 101 -16.11 10.02 21.34
C LYS A 101 -14.97 10.40 22.32
N ASP A 102 -13.83 10.75 21.73
CA ASP A 102 -12.62 11.16 22.46
C ASP A 102 -12.11 10.15 23.49
N THR A 103 -12.48 8.89 23.37
CA THR A 103 -12.08 7.81 24.28
C THR A 103 -11.35 6.72 23.51
N ILE A 104 -10.30 6.14 24.10
CA ILE A 104 -9.51 5.06 23.50
C ILE A 104 -10.28 3.76 23.66
N ASN A 105 -10.86 3.26 22.56
CA ASN A 105 -11.54 1.96 22.54
C ASN A 105 -10.60 0.88 22.00
N VAL A 106 -10.42 -0.20 22.75
CA VAL A 106 -9.68 -1.38 22.31
C VAL A 106 -10.53 -2.15 21.30
N MET A 107 -10.09 -2.16 20.05
CA MET A 107 -10.79 -2.88 18.98
C MET A 107 -10.39 -4.35 18.94
N GLU A 108 -9.10 -4.61 19.17
CA GLU A 108 -8.53 -5.96 19.14
C GLU A 108 -7.33 -6.04 20.09
N VAL A 109 -7.14 -7.18 20.71
CA VAL A 109 -5.96 -7.49 21.53
C VAL A 109 -5.12 -8.52 20.79
N ILE A 110 -3.84 -8.20 20.60
CA ILE A 110 -2.91 -9.07 19.86
C ILE A 110 -2.67 -10.36 20.63
N ILE A 111 -2.94 -11.49 19.97
CA ILE A 111 -2.78 -12.84 20.52
C ILE A 111 -1.34 -13.06 20.99
N ASN A 112 -1.17 -13.62 22.18
CA ASN A 112 0.10 -13.80 22.88
C ASN A 112 0.82 -12.48 23.22
N GLY A 113 0.16 -11.33 23.02
CA GLY A 113 0.69 -10.00 23.31
C GLY A 113 0.68 -9.65 24.80
N PRO A 114 1.33 -8.53 25.18
CA PRO A 114 1.38 -8.06 26.56
C PRO A 114 0.01 -7.76 27.17
N SER A 115 -0.91 -7.18 26.41
CA SER A 115 -2.26 -6.84 26.88
C SER A 115 -3.14 -8.06 27.12
N GLU A 116 -3.04 -9.07 26.23
CA GLU A 116 -3.78 -10.33 26.43
C GLU A 116 -3.35 -11.04 27.73
N LYS A 117 -2.04 -11.07 27.99
CA LYS A 117 -1.48 -11.73 29.19
C LYS A 117 -2.01 -11.16 30.51
N VAL A 118 -2.40 -9.90 30.53
CA VAL A 118 -2.97 -9.27 31.72
C VAL A 118 -4.51 -9.25 31.72
N GLY A 119 -5.15 -9.73 30.63
CA GLY A 119 -6.59 -9.89 30.53
C GLY A 119 -7.35 -8.68 29.98
N LEU A 120 -6.71 -7.80 29.18
CA LEU A 120 -7.43 -6.83 28.37
C LEU A 120 -8.26 -7.55 27.31
N LEU A 121 -9.40 -6.98 26.96
CA LEU A 121 -10.33 -7.54 25.98
C LEU A 121 -10.71 -6.49 24.93
N ALA A 122 -11.12 -6.95 23.75
CA ALA A 122 -11.78 -6.09 22.77
C ALA A 122 -13.08 -5.52 23.34
N GLY A 123 -13.29 -4.21 23.16
CA GLY A 123 -14.39 -3.46 23.77
C GLY A 123 -14.03 -2.72 25.06
N ASP A 124 -12.87 -2.96 25.67
CA ASP A 124 -12.39 -2.19 26.81
C ASP A 124 -12.13 -0.74 26.39
N LYS A 125 -12.48 0.21 27.28
CA LYS A 125 -12.25 1.65 27.07
C LYS A 125 -11.14 2.10 28.00
N ILE A 126 -9.98 2.47 27.48
CA ILE A 126 -8.86 2.97 28.30
C ILE A 126 -9.16 4.41 28.68
N VAL A 127 -9.31 4.68 29.97
CA VAL A 127 -9.68 5.98 30.52
C VAL A 127 -8.56 6.67 31.31
N LYS A 128 -7.51 5.93 31.70
CA LYS A 128 -6.27 6.49 32.27
C LYS A 128 -5.05 5.71 31.77
N VAL A 129 -3.94 6.40 31.61
CA VAL A 129 -2.60 5.85 31.35
C VAL A 129 -1.63 6.50 32.32
N ASP A 130 -0.93 5.70 33.15
CA ASP A 130 -0.04 6.17 34.22
C ASP A 130 -0.69 7.30 35.07
N ASP A 131 -1.93 7.08 35.51
CA ASP A 131 -2.78 8.01 36.27
C ASP A 131 -3.17 9.31 35.53
N THR A 132 -2.74 9.49 34.28
CA THR A 132 -3.17 10.61 33.42
C THR A 132 -4.51 10.26 32.75
N ILE A 133 -5.44 11.22 32.73
CA ILE A 133 -6.73 11.05 32.03
C ILE A 133 -6.48 10.84 30.54
N ALA A 134 -7.06 9.76 30.00
CA ALA A 134 -6.88 9.30 28.63
C ALA A 134 -8.17 9.38 27.79
N TYR A 135 -8.99 10.42 28.06
CA TYR A 135 -10.18 10.76 27.27
C TYR A 135 -10.36 12.28 27.17
N GLY A 136 -11.18 12.73 26.21
CA GLY A 136 -11.44 14.13 25.91
C GLY A 136 -10.66 14.66 24.70
N GLU A 137 -11.00 15.87 24.25
CA GLU A 137 -10.54 16.49 22.99
C GLU A 137 -9.01 16.55 22.80
N LYS A 138 -8.23 16.50 23.89
CA LYS A 138 -6.76 16.52 23.82
C LYS A 138 -6.15 15.15 23.47
N ILE A 139 -6.94 14.09 23.47
CA ILE A 139 -6.47 12.74 23.17
C ILE A 139 -6.48 12.52 21.66
N THR A 140 -5.30 12.48 21.07
CA THR A 140 -5.06 12.22 19.66
C THR A 140 -4.41 10.85 19.46
N ASN A 141 -4.42 10.32 18.23
CA ASN A 141 -3.70 9.09 17.93
C ASN A 141 -2.21 9.18 18.27
N ASP A 142 -1.60 10.36 18.13
CA ASP A 142 -0.20 10.58 18.50
C ASP A 142 0.00 10.57 20.01
N TRP A 143 -0.93 11.17 20.77
CA TRP A 143 -0.93 11.08 22.23
C TRP A 143 -0.98 9.62 22.68
N VAL A 144 -1.92 8.84 22.13
CA VAL A 144 -2.09 7.42 22.48
C VAL A 144 -0.81 6.63 22.16
N ARG A 145 -0.26 6.81 20.96
CA ARG A 145 1.00 6.16 20.59
C ARG A 145 2.14 6.50 21.54
N LYS A 146 2.30 7.78 21.87
CA LYS A 146 3.38 8.26 22.74
C LYS A 146 3.29 7.67 24.16
N HIS A 147 2.09 7.41 24.70
CA HIS A 147 1.90 6.95 26.07
C HIS A 147 1.81 5.42 26.18
N LEU A 148 1.24 4.73 25.19
CA LEU A 148 1.12 3.28 25.22
C LEU A 148 2.34 2.54 24.67
N ARG A 149 3.07 3.13 23.71
CA ARG A 149 4.37 2.61 23.25
C ARG A 149 5.48 2.96 24.24
N GLY A 150 6.62 2.30 24.11
CA GLY A 150 7.82 2.54 24.91
C GLY A 150 8.74 1.33 24.89
N ALA A 151 9.95 1.47 25.43
CA ALA A 151 10.98 0.44 25.37
C ALA A 151 10.48 -0.91 25.91
N LYS A 152 10.81 -1.99 25.20
CA LYS A 152 10.56 -3.37 25.63
C LYS A 152 10.99 -3.60 27.07
N GLY A 153 10.12 -4.20 27.88
CA GLY A 153 10.37 -4.45 29.31
C GLY A 153 9.94 -3.30 30.23
N SER A 154 9.69 -2.09 29.71
CA SER A 154 9.12 -1.02 30.52
C SER A 154 7.64 -1.31 30.84
N LYS A 155 7.14 -0.74 31.95
CA LYS A 155 5.77 -0.94 32.41
C LYS A 155 4.93 0.29 32.12
N VAL A 156 3.64 0.08 31.89
CA VAL A 156 2.60 1.11 31.83
C VAL A 156 1.38 0.62 32.59
N LYS A 157 0.77 1.49 33.38
CA LYS A 157 -0.49 1.22 34.06
C LYS A 157 -1.64 1.79 33.20
N VAL A 158 -2.65 0.98 32.95
CA VAL A 158 -3.88 1.45 32.29
C VAL A 158 -5.07 1.16 33.17
N SER A 159 -5.98 2.15 33.32
CA SER A 159 -7.29 1.95 33.93
C SER A 159 -8.33 1.91 32.82
N ILE A 160 -9.14 0.86 32.81
CA ILE A 160 -10.13 0.64 31.77
C ILE A 160 -11.56 0.61 32.35
N LYS A 161 -12.51 0.98 31.51
CA LYS A 161 -13.93 0.71 31.71
C LYS A 161 -14.36 -0.43 30.81
N ARG A 162 -14.93 -1.49 31.42
CA ARG A 162 -15.41 -2.68 30.68
C ARG A 162 -16.93 -2.76 30.72
N GLY A 163 -17.57 -2.61 29.57
CA GLY A 163 -19.03 -2.65 29.44
C GLY A 163 -19.73 -1.66 30.36
N HIS A 164 -20.74 -2.14 31.09
CA HIS A 164 -21.52 -1.35 32.03
C HIS A 164 -21.00 -1.39 33.49
N ASN A 165 -19.86 -2.04 33.74
CA ASN A 165 -19.26 -2.08 35.08
C ASN A 165 -18.95 -0.63 35.53
N PRO A 166 -19.47 -0.14 36.71
CA PRO A 166 -19.15 1.18 37.21
C PRO A 166 -17.71 1.32 37.71
N GLU A 167 -17.07 0.21 38.08
CA GLU A 167 -15.71 0.20 38.62
C GLU A 167 -14.68 0.13 37.48
N LEU A 168 -13.59 0.88 37.65
CA LEU A 168 -12.45 0.81 36.76
C LEU A 168 -11.59 -0.42 37.10
N LEU A 169 -11.09 -1.08 36.06
CA LEU A 169 -10.14 -2.18 36.20
C LEU A 169 -8.74 -1.66 35.87
N ASP A 170 -7.80 -1.88 36.79
CA ASP A 170 -6.41 -1.46 36.62
C ASP A 170 -5.54 -2.63 36.15
N PHE A 171 -4.75 -2.39 35.11
CA PHE A 171 -3.78 -3.35 34.57
C PHE A 171 -2.40 -2.74 34.48
N VAL A 172 -1.38 -3.46 34.94
CA VAL A 172 0.03 -3.11 34.73
C VAL A 172 0.58 -3.98 33.62
N ILE A 173 0.87 -3.36 32.48
CA ILE A 173 1.30 -4.04 31.26
C ILE A 173 2.81 -3.87 31.10
N THR A 174 3.54 -4.96 30.97
CA THR A 174 4.97 -4.90 30.57
C THR A 174 5.05 -4.87 29.06
N ARG A 175 5.55 -3.75 28.51
CA ARG A 175 5.66 -3.57 27.06
C ARG A 175 6.56 -4.64 26.44
N GLY A 176 6.18 -5.08 25.25
CA GLY A 176 6.89 -6.11 24.48
C GLY A 176 6.96 -5.78 23.00
N ALA A 177 7.69 -6.61 22.25
CA ALA A 177 7.67 -6.53 20.80
C ALA A 177 6.31 -7.00 20.28
N ILE A 178 5.64 -6.15 19.52
CA ILE A 178 4.33 -6.38 18.94
C ILE A 178 4.52 -6.65 17.45
N PRO A 179 4.15 -7.83 16.94
CA PRO A 179 4.29 -8.14 15.52
C PRO A 179 3.38 -7.23 14.68
N MET A 180 3.92 -6.78 13.55
CA MET A 180 3.19 -6.09 12.49
C MET A 180 3.12 -7.04 11.30
N HIS A 181 2.12 -7.93 11.31
CA HIS A 181 1.99 -8.93 10.27
C HIS A 181 1.88 -8.30 8.88
N SER A 182 2.55 -8.91 7.93
CA SER A 182 2.45 -8.58 6.50
C SER A 182 1.27 -9.27 5.84
N ILE A 183 0.79 -10.37 6.44
CA ILE A 183 -0.34 -11.17 5.97
C ILE A 183 -1.36 -11.30 7.10
N ASN A 184 -2.42 -10.49 7.02
CA ASN A 184 -3.54 -10.55 7.95
C ASN A 184 -4.74 -11.31 7.37
N VAL A 185 -4.77 -11.56 6.05
CA VAL A 185 -5.86 -12.22 5.34
C VAL A 185 -5.30 -13.37 4.52
N SER A 186 -5.71 -14.59 4.86
CA SER A 186 -5.33 -15.81 4.16
C SER A 186 -6.41 -16.87 4.38
N PHE A 187 -7.06 -17.34 3.31
CA PHE A 187 -8.16 -18.30 3.38
C PHE A 187 -8.34 -19.06 2.05
N MET A 188 -9.08 -20.17 2.08
CA MET A 188 -9.54 -20.85 0.86
C MET A 188 -10.74 -20.08 0.29
N ALA A 189 -10.56 -19.53 -0.93
CA ALA A 189 -11.61 -18.79 -1.63
C ALA A 189 -12.70 -19.73 -2.18
N ASP A 190 -12.30 -20.94 -2.57
CA ASP A 190 -13.14 -22.08 -2.93
C ASP A 190 -12.42 -23.39 -2.57
N GLU A 191 -12.89 -24.54 -3.06
CA GLU A 191 -12.33 -25.86 -2.74
C GLU A 191 -10.86 -26.02 -3.15
N THR A 192 -10.37 -25.27 -4.15
CA THR A 192 -9.05 -25.41 -4.73
C THR A 192 -8.23 -24.13 -4.79
N THR A 193 -8.85 -22.99 -4.62
CA THR A 193 -8.21 -21.68 -4.77
C THR A 193 -7.92 -21.05 -3.42
N GLY A 194 -6.66 -20.81 -3.13
CA GLY A 194 -6.23 -20.01 -1.97
C GLY A 194 -6.18 -18.52 -2.31
N TYR A 195 -6.46 -17.69 -1.31
CA TYR A 195 -6.27 -16.24 -1.35
C TYR A 195 -5.32 -15.80 -0.25
N ILE A 196 -4.32 -14.97 -0.60
CA ILE A 196 -3.39 -14.36 0.35
C ILE A 196 -3.27 -12.87 0.02
N LYS A 197 -3.51 -11.99 1.01
CA LYS A 197 -3.23 -10.56 0.91
C LYS A 197 -1.91 -10.23 1.58
N LEU A 198 -0.94 -9.76 0.79
CA LEU A 198 0.34 -9.27 1.27
C LEU A 198 0.32 -7.74 1.32
N GLU A 199 0.36 -7.16 2.51
CA GLU A 199 0.21 -5.72 2.72
C GLU A 199 1.53 -4.93 2.61
N ARG A 200 2.66 -5.59 2.84
CA ARG A 200 4.02 -5.01 2.78
C ARG A 200 5.09 -6.07 2.61
N PHE A 201 6.29 -5.64 2.22
CA PHE A 201 7.48 -6.49 2.14
C PHE A 201 8.41 -6.17 3.32
N ALA A 202 8.03 -6.63 4.51
CA ALA A 202 8.81 -6.53 5.75
C ALA A 202 9.78 -7.72 5.90
N ALA A 203 10.71 -7.63 6.84
CA ALA A 203 11.67 -8.69 7.10
C ALA A 203 11.03 -10.05 7.46
N THR A 204 9.79 -10.06 7.94
CA THR A 204 9.03 -11.26 8.30
C THR A 204 8.18 -11.83 7.18
N SER A 205 7.99 -11.08 6.07
CA SER A 205 6.98 -11.39 5.04
C SER A 205 7.20 -12.70 4.32
N THR A 206 8.44 -13.10 4.04
CA THR A 206 8.76 -14.38 3.41
C THR A 206 8.32 -15.55 4.27
N ASN A 207 8.59 -15.49 5.57
CA ASN A 207 8.18 -16.54 6.52
C ASN A 207 6.65 -16.59 6.68
N GLU A 208 6.00 -15.44 6.71
CA GLU A 208 4.53 -15.36 6.79
C GLU A 208 3.88 -15.93 5.53
N LEU A 209 4.40 -15.58 4.33
CA LEU A 209 3.90 -16.11 3.06
C LEU A 209 4.08 -17.63 2.95
N THR A 210 5.26 -18.14 3.27
CA THR A 210 5.53 -19.57 3.21
C THR A 210 4.66 -20.36 4.20
N SER A 211 4.40 -19.80 5.37
CA SER A 211 3.49 -20.37 6.37
C SER A 211 2.04 -20.39 5.87
N ALA A 212 1.59 -19.28 5.27
CA ALA A 212 0.25 -19.18 4.68
C ALA A 212 0.06 -20.17 3.52
N ILE A 213 1.03 -20.27 2.60
CA ILE A 213 1.00 -21.23 1.48
C ILE A 213 0.91 -22.66 2.00
N LYS A 214 1.73 -23.05 3.00
CA LYS A 214 1.68 -24.40 3.60
C LYS A 214 0.31 -24.69 4.19
N LYS A 215 -0.21 -23.77 5.03
CA LYS A 215 -1.53 -23.91 5.65
C LYS A 215 -2.63 -24.10 4.61
N LEU A 216 -2.62 -23.33 3.53
CA LEU A 216 -3.63 -23.44 2.45
C LEU A 216 -3.45 -24.73 1.65
N LYS A 217 -2.22 -25.19 1.40
CA LYS A 217 -1.95 -26.49 0.76
C LYS A 217 -2.47 -27.66 1.60
N ASP A 218 -2.32 -27.60 2.92
CA ASP A 218 -2.87 -28.61 3.83
C ASP A 218 -4.41 -28.63 3.78
N GLN A 219 -5.05 -27.53 3.36
CA GLN A 219 -6.50 -27.42 3.13
C GLN A 219 -6.93 -27.79 1.69
N GLY A 220 -6.00 -28.19 0.82
CA GLY A 220 -6.30 -28.62 -0.55
C GLY A 220 -6.03 -27.57 -1.64
N MET A 221 -5.37 -26.45 -1.33
CA MET A 221 -5.06 -25.42 -2.31
C MET A 221 -4.22 -25.97 -3.49
N GLN A 222 -4.72 -25.74 -4.70
CA GLN A 222 -4.02 -26.03 -5.96
C GLN A 222 -3.66 -24.75 -6.73
N ASP A 223 -4.48 -23.72 -6.65
CA ASP A 223 -4.37 -22.44 -7.34
C ASP A 223 -4.32 -21.29 -6.32
N LEU A 224 -3.65 -20.17 -6.66
CA LEU A 224 -3.41 -19.06 -5.71
C LEU A 224 -3.76 -17.70 -6.32
N ILE A 225 -4.47 -16.89 -5.55
CA ILE A 225 -4.62 -15.44 -5.75
C ILE A 225 -3.74 -14.73 -4.72
N LEU A 226 -2.70 -14.01 -5.20
CA LEU A 226 -1.85 -13.15 -4.37
C LEU A 226 -2.29 -11.70 -4.55
N ASP A 227 -2.82 -11.08 -3.51
CA ASP A 227 -3.28 -9.69 -3.56
C ASP A 227 -2.22 -8.73 -3.05
N LEU A 228 -1.70 -7.90 -3.98
CA LEU A 228 -0.72 -6.83 -3.74
C LEU A 228 -1.36 -5.42 -3.84
N ARG A 229 -2.68 -5.31 -3.93
CA ARG A 229 -3.37 -4.02 -4.00
C ARG A 229 -3.15 -3.23 -2.70
N GLY A 230 -2.84 -1.93 -2.85
CA GLY A 230 -2.50 -1.05 -1.74
C GLY A 230 -1.11 -1.28 -1.13
N ASN A 231 -0.32 -2.22 -1.65
CA ASN A 231 1.00 -2.55 -1.13
C ASN A 231 2.10 -1.67 -1.77
N GLY A 232 2.59 -0.67 -1.03
CA GLY A 232 3.66 0.25 -1.47
C GLY A 232 5.07 -0.36 -1.56
N GLY A 233 5.23 -1.67 -1.30
CA GLY A 233 6.49 -2.38 -1.37
C GLY A 233 7.17 -2.61 -0.01
N GLY A 234 8.50 -2.54 0.00
CA GLY A 234 9.36 -2.77 1.16
C GLY A 234 10.77 -3.19 0.76
N TYR A 235 11.34 -4.18 1.43
CA TYR A 235 12.70 -4.66 1.17
C TYR A 235 12.83 -5.38 -0.17
N LEU A 236 13.89 -5.05 -0.93
CA LEU A 236 14.22 -5.70 -2.20
C LEU A 236 14.51 -7.20 -2.04
N ASN A 237 15.31 -7.56 -1.02
CA ASN A 237 15.63 -8.96 -0.76
C ASN A 237 14.38 -9.79 -0.46
N VAL A 238 13.41 -9.24 0.26
CA VAL A 238 12.12 -9.90 0.53
C VAL A 238 11.30 -10.08 -0.75
N ALA A 239 11.34 -9.10 -1.67
CA ALA A 239 10.66 -9.24 -2.95
C ALA A 239 11.21 -10.40 -3.77
N PHE A 240 12.54 -10.54 -3.88
CA PHE A 240 13.10 -11.66 -4.62
C PHE A 240 12.88 -13.01 -3.90
N GLU A 241 12.97 -13.09 -2.57
CA GLU A 241 12.66 -14.31 -1.81
C GLU A 241 11.20 -14.76 -1.98
N ILE A 242 10.27 -13.81 -2.11
CA ILE A 242 8.86 -14.08 -2.40
C ILE A 242 8.69 -14.57 -3.84
N CYS A 243 9.34 -13.92 -4.82
CA CYS A 243 9.32 -14.39 -6.19
C CYS A 243 9.90 -15.79 -6.35
N ASP A 244 10.94 -16.12 -5.59
CA ASP A 244 11.58 -17.44 -5.55
C ASP A 244 10.63 -18.57 -5.12
N GLN A 245 9.51 -18.24 -4.44
CA GLN A 245 8.46 -19.21 -4.14
C GLN A 245 7.63 -19.62 -5.36
N PHE A 246 7.67 -18.83 -6.42
CA PHE A 246 6.82 -18.99 -7.60
C PHE A 246 7.57 -19.37 -8.88
N ILE A 247 8.86 -19.06 -8.97
CA ILE A 247 9.67 -19.17 -10.18
C ILE A 247 10.59 -20.38 -10.09
N SER A 248 10.35 -21.37 -10.94
CA SER A 248 11.16 -22.59 -11.02
C SER A 248 12.47 -22.38 -11.81
N GLY A 249 13.48 -23.16 -11.46
CA GLY A 249 14.78 -23.13 -12.13
C GLY A 249 15.60 -21.88 -11.79
N LYS A 250 16.80 -21.76 -12.35
CA LYS A 250 17.69 -20.61 -12.14
C LYS A 250 17.35 -19.49 -13.14
N ARG A 251 16.40 -18.63 -12.79
CA ARG A 251 15.89 -17.53 -13.65
C ARG A 251 16.12 -16.17 -12.98
N ILE A 252 16.34 -15.13 -13.77
CA ILE A 252 16.44 -13.74 -13.25
C ILE A 252 15.08 -13.34 -12.68
N ILE A 253 15.06 -12.89 -11.43
CA ILE A 253 13.86 -12.29 -10.79
C ILE A 253 13.85 -10.78 -11.04
N VAL A 254 14.97 -10.13 -10.82
CA VAL A 254 15.15 -8.69 -10.97
C VAL A 254 16.65 -8.42 -11.13
N TYR A 255 17.00 -7.38 -11.85
CA TYR A 255 18.37 -6.87 -11.82
C TYR A 255 18.39 -5.37 -11.64
N THR A 256 19.48 -4.86 -11.07
CA THR A 256 19.68 -3.44 -10.83
C THR A 256 20.78 -2.92 -11.77
N ASP A 257 20.75 -1.64 -12.09
CA ASP A 257 21.85 -0.96 -12.78
C ASP A 257 21.91 0.51 -12.38
N ASN A 258 23.08 1.10 -12.53
CA ASN A 258 23.33 2.50 -12.27
C ASN A 258 24.35 3.06 -13.30
N PHE A 259 24.64 4.36 -13.23
CA PHE A 259 25.55 5.01 -14.18
C PHE A 259 26.98 4.45 -14.15
N ARG A 260 27.39 3.77 -13.06
CA ARG A 260 28.72 3.13 -12.91
C ARG A 260 28.74 1.69 -13.43
N LYS A 261 27.60 1.16 -13.89
CA LYS A 261 27.46 -0.23 -14.34
C LYS A 261 27.85 -1.26 -13.26
N THR A 262 27.55 -0.95 -12.01
CA THR A 262 27.79 -1.82 -10.84
C THR A 262 26.51 -2.47 -10.33
N GLY A 263 25.60 -2.78 -11.25
CA GLY A 263 24.33 -3.43 -10.92
C GLY A 263 24.48 -4.91 -10.57
N GLU A 264 23.49 -5.45 -9.89
CA GLU A 264 23.43 -6.84 -9.45
C GLU A 264 22.24 -7.55 -10.11
N LYS A 265 22.39 -8.87 -10.33
CA LYS A 265 21.32 -9.75 -10.83
C LYS A 265 20.91 -10.72 -9.73
N PHE A 266 19.62 -10.79 -9.48
CA PHE A 266 19.02 -11.68 -8.49
C PHE A 266 18.30 -12.82 -9.21
N TYR A 267 18.64 -14.04 -8.86
CA TYR A 267 18.14 -15.25 -9.51
C TYR A 267 17.28 -16.05 -8.54
N SER A 268 16.31 -16.79 -9.06
CA SER A 268 15.67 -17.86 -8.28
C SER A 268 16.71 -18.96 -7.99
N GLU A 269 16.72 -19.45 -6.76
CA GLU A 269 17.78 -20.33 -6.26
C GLU A 269 17.25 -21.63 -5.65
N LYS A 270 16.02 -21.62 -5.14
CA LYS A 270 15.44 -22.72 -4.36
C LYS A 270 14.22 -23.30 -5.06
N ASN A 271 13.88 -24.53 -4.70
CA ASN A 271 12.58 -25.09 -5.03
C ASN A 271 11.52 -24.34 -4.23
N GLY A 272 10.73 -23.51 -4.90
CA GLY A 272 9.69 -22.69 -4.30
C GLY A 272 8.50 -23.53 -3.84
N LEU A 273 7.73 -23.02 -2.89
CA LEU A 273 6.56 -23.73 -2.39
C LEU A 273 5.38 -23.72 -3.34
N PHE A 274 5.37 -22.82 -4.34
CA PHE A 274 4.26 -22.68 -5.27
C PHE A 274 4.73 -22.42 -6.71
N GLU A 275 5.62 -23.27 -7.21
CA GLU A 275 6.11 -23.23 -8.60
C GLU A 275 5.07 -23.74 -9.61
N GLU A 276 4.17 -24.60 -9.16
CA GLU A 276 3.07 -25.18 -9.93
C GLU A 276 1.70 -24.67 -9.46
N GLY A 277 0.68 -24.87 -10.30
CA GLY A 277 -0.67 -24.35 -10.10
C GLY A 277 -0.87 -22.99 -10.77
N LYS A 278 -2.13 -22.57 -10.94
CA LYS A 278 -2.42 -21.26 -11.51
C LYS A 278 -2.12 -20.17 -10.47
N LEU A 279 -1.52 -19.09 -10.93
CA LEU A 279 -1.21 -17.92 -10.12
C LEU A 279 -1.85 -16.68 -10.72
N ILE A 280 -2.61 -15.95 -9.91
CA ILE A 280 -3.10 -14.61 -10.24
C ILE A 280 -2.53 -13.64 -9.22
N VAL A 281 -1.99 -12.51 -9.69
CA VAL A 281 -1.52 -11.41 -8.85
C VAL A 281 -2.46 -10.22 -9.05
N LEU A 282 -3.09 -9.75 -7.97
CA LEU A 282 -3.92 -8.56 -8.00
C LEU A 282 -3.09 -7.31 -7.72
N VAL A 283 -3.27 -6.28 -8.52
CA VAL A 283 -2.55 -5.01 -8.41
C VAL A 283 -3.48 -3.81 -8.60
N ASP A 284 -3.09 -2.68 -8.04
CA ASP A 284 -3.73 -1.39 -8.25
C ASP A 284 -2.70 -0.27 -8.41
N GLU A 285 -3.17 0.97 -8.56
CA GLU A 285 -2.35 2.18 -8.70
C GLU A 285 -1.46 2.49 -7.49
N ASN A 286 -1.70 1.84 -6.34
CA ASN A 286 -0.91 1.96 -5.11
C ASN A 286 0.11 0.81 -4.95
N SER A 287 0.03 -0.23 -5.77
CA SER A 287 1.03 -1.29 -5.83
C SER A 287 2.35 -0.71 -6.35
N ALA A 288 3.41 -0.70 -5.54
CA ALA A 288 4.65 -0.02 -5.89
C ALA A 288 5.91 -0.81 -5.50
N SER A 289 7.04 -0.51 -6.16
CA SER A 289 8.37 -1.00 -5.77
C SER A 289 8.45 -2.54 -5.69
N ALA A 290 8.63 -3.15 -4.51
CA ALA A 290 8.68 -4.61 -4.31
C ALA A 290 7.44 -5.34 -4.87
N SER A 291 6.25 -4.73 -4.79
CA SER A 291 5.03 -5.26 -5.42
C SER A 291 5.15 -5.29 -6.94
N GLU A 292 5.81 -4.30 -7.53
CA GLU A 292 6.04 -4.23 -8.97
C GLU A 292 7.14 -5.21 -9.42
N ILE A 293 8.15 -5.46 -8.58
CA ILE A 293 9.13 -6.52 -8.81
C ILE A 293 8.41 -7.88 -8.87
N THR A 294 7.54 -8.15 -7.88
CA THR A 294 6.82 -9.42 -7.79
C THR A 294 5.84 -9.61 -8.95
N SER A 295 4.97 -8.64 -9.20
CA SER A 295 4.00 -8.72 -10.29
C SER A 295 4.68 -8.72 -11.67
N GLY A 296 5.75 -7.92 -11.84
CA GLY A 296 6.54 -7.88 -13.06
C GLY A 296 7.29 -9.19 -13.33
N CYS A 297 7.87 -9.80 -12.30
CA CYS A 297 8.55 -11.09 -12.43
C CYS A 297 7.58 -12.21 -12.83
N VAL A 298 6.41 -12.29 -12.16
CA VAL A 298 5.37 -13.27 -12.50
C VAL A 298 4.85 -13.07 -13.91
N GLN A 299 4.66 -11.83 -14.35
CA GLN A 299 4.21 -11.49 -15.69
C GLN A 299 5.27 -11.82 -16.75
N ASP A 300 6.52 -11.41 -16.53
CA ASP A 300 7.59 -11.54 -17.50
C ASP A 300 8.01 -12.99 -17.77
N TRP A 301 7.91 -13.86 -16.76
CA TRP A 301 8.16 -15.28 -16.94
C TRP A 301 6.94 -16.09 -17.39
N ASP A 302 5.83 -15.44 -17.74
CA ASP A 302 4.57 -16.12 -18.09
C ASP A 302 4.10 -17.09 -16.99
N ARG A 303 4.51 -16.84 -15.72
CA ARG A 303 4.18 -17.71 -14.59
C ARG A 303 2.75 -17.54 -14.11
N GLY A 304 2.19 -16.36 -14.27
CA GLY A 304 0.85 -16.04 -13.81
C GLY A 304 0.22 -14.90 -14.59
N LEU A 305 -1.00 -14.56 -14.21
CA LEU A 305 -1.72 -13.40 -14.73
C LEU A 305 -1.73 -12.28 -13.71
N VAL A 306 -1.57 -11.05 -14.18
CA VAL A 306 -1.71 -9.83 -13.39
C VAL A 306 -3.08 -9.23 -13.70
N ILE A 307 -3.91 -9.02 -12.67
CA ILE A 307 -5.28 -8.50 -12.80
C ILE A 307 -5.46 -7.24 -11.97
N GLY A 308 -6.16 -6.25 -12.50
CA GLY A 308 -6.49 -5.02 -11.80
C GLY A 308 -6.18 -3.76 -12.61
N ARG A 309 -5.47 -2.79 -12.03
CA ARG A 309 -5.09 -1.53 -12.67
C ARG A 309 -3.57 -1.36 -12.72
N ARG A 310 -3.12 -0.49 -13.62
CA ARG A 310 -1.69 -0.17 -13.78
C ARG A 310 -1.09 0.31 -12.47
N THR A 311 0.06 -0.26 -12.09
CA THR A 311 0.75 0.03 -10.84
C THR A 311 1.38 1.42 -10.80
N PHE A 312 2.02 1.77 -9.70
CA PHE A 312 2.52 3.12 -9.43
C PHE A 312 3.66 3.57 -10.36
N GLY A 313 4.60 2.70 -10.68
CA GLY A 313 5.79 3.01 -11.49
C GLY A 313 6.99 3.51 -10.68
N LYS A 314 7.35 2.80 -9.58
CA LYS A 314 8.57 3.06 -8.80
C LYS A 314 9.62 1.99 -9.09
N GLY A 315 10.55 2.30 -10.02
CA GLY A 315 11.67 1.46 -10.44
C GLY A 315 13.02 1.85 -9.85
N LEU A 316 13.04 2.40 -8.63
CA LEU A 316 14.23 2.92 -7.95
C LEU A 316 14.57 2.08 -6.71
N VAL A 317 15.87 1.75 -6.57
CA VAL A 317 16.43 1.08 -5.39
C VAL A 317 17.01 2.11 -4.45
N GLN A 318 16.58 2.08 -3.20
CA GLN A 318 17.02 2.99 -2.15
C GLN A 318 17.88 2.24 -1.12
N LYS A 319 18.93 2.92 -0.63
CA LYS A 319 19.78 2.43 0.46
C LYS A 319 19.72 3.41 1.63
N PRO A 320 19.44 2.94 2.86
CA PRO A 320 19.53 3.78 4.04
C PRO A 320 21.00 4.04 4.39
N LEU A 321 21.33 5.31 4.62
CA LEU A 321 22.62 5.77 5.12
C LEU A 321 22.38 6.47 6.45
N THR A 322 23.01 6.00 7.52
CA THR A 322 22.88 6.59 8.86
C THR A 322 24.01 7.59 9.11
N PHE A 323 23.67 8.78 9.54
CA PHE A 323 24.61 9.82 9.94
C PHE A 323 25.06 9.67 11.40
N VAL A 324 26.06 10.47 11.79
CA VAL A 324 26.67 10.44 13.14
C VAL A 324 25.67 10.77 14.26
N ASP A 325 24.68 11.61 13.97
CA ASP A 325 23.61 12.00 14.88
C ASP A 325 22.45 10.99 14.96
N GLN A 326 22.53 9.87 14.20
CA GLN A 326 21.51 8.83 14.03
C GLN A 326 20.33 9.23 13.13
N SER A 327 20.35 10.39 12.47
CA SER A 327 19.45 10.66 11.36
C SER A 327 19.80 9.78 10.16
N GLN A 328 18.89 9.64 9.19
CA GLN A 328 19.09 8.79 8.02
C GLN A 328 18.75 9.52 6.71
N VAL A 329 19.41 9.10 5.65
CA VAL A 329 19.00 9.38 4.28
C VAL A 329 18.67 8.06 3.59
N ARG A 330 17.51 7.96 3.00
CA ARG A 330 17.19 6.91 2.02
C ARG A 330 17.61 7.41 0.65
N LEU A 331 18.81 7.03 0.22
CA LEU A 331 19.39 7.49 -1.05
C LEU A 331 19.08 6.51 -2.17
N THR A 332 18.56 7.00 -3.28
CA THR A 332 18.44 6.24 -4.53
C THR A 332 19.83 5.93 -5.10
N ILE A 333 20.11 4.65 -5.30
CA ILE A 333 21.43 4.17 -5.75
C ILE A 333 21.41 3.46 -7.09
N SER A 334 20.25 2.97 -7.55
CA SER A 334 20.12 2.23 -8.80
C SER A 334 18.69 2.28 -9.34
N HIS A 335 18.54 2.05 -10.64
CA HIS A 335 17.28 1.60 -11.23
C HIS A 335 17.19 0.08 -11.12
N TYR A 336 15.97 -0.47 -11.09
CA TYR A 336 15.78 -1.89 -11.27
C TYR A 336 14.98 -2.18 -12.53
N TYR A 337 15.20 -3.39 -13.03
CA TYR A 337 14.64 -3.88 -14.27
C TYR A 337 14.02 -5.26 -14.05
N THR A 338 12.88 -5.50 -14.69
CA THR A 338 12.20 -6.79 -14.66
C THR A 338 12.94 -7.81 -15.55
N PRO A 339 12.61 -9.11 -15.50
CA PRO A 339 13.31 -10.15 -16.28
C PRO A 339 13.41 -9.88 -17.77
N THR A 340 12.39 -9.29 -18.41
CA THR A 340 12.42 -8.92 -19.83
C THR A 340 13.25 -7.69 -20.14
N GLY A 341 13.84 -7.02 -19.15
CA GLY A 341 14.69 -5.85 -19.34
C GLY A 341 13.96 -4.51 -19.28
N ARG A 342 12.68 -4.48 -18.98
CA ARG A 342 11.93 -3.22 -18.89
C ARG A 342 12.19 -2.48 -17.59
N CYS A 343 12.54 -1.19 -17.71
CA CYS A 343 12.50 -0.25 -16.60
C CYS A 343 11.05 0.20 -16.40
N ILE A 344 10.52 0.04 -15.18
CA ILE A 344 9.13 0.40 -14.89
C ILE A 344 9.00 1.79 -14.26
N GLN A 345 10.14 2.47 -14.01
CA GLN A 345 10.14 3.81 -13.44
C GLN A 345 9.36 4.78 -14.31
N LYS A 346 8.36 5.45 -13.74
CA LYS A 346 7.68 6.55 -14.43
C LYS A 346 8.57 7.80 -14.48
N PRO A 347 8.52 8.62 -15.54
CA PRO A 347 9.32 9.83 -15.67
C PRO A 347 9.11 10.81 -14.51
N TYR A 348 10.17 11.53 -14.13
CA TYR A 348 10.14 12.60 -13.12
C TYR A 348 10.87 13.87 -13.55
N ASP A 349 11.24 13.95 -14.83
CA ASP A 349 11.93 15.11 -15.41
C ASP A 349 11.10 16.42 -15.36
N ASP A 350 9.76 16.29 -15.32
CA ASP A 350 8.82 17.42 -15.19
C ASP A 350 8.69 17.95 -13.75
N GLY A 351 9.55 17.50 -12.83
CA GLY A 351 9.62 17.94 -11.45
C GLY A 351 8.68 17.19 -10.48
N LEU A 352 8.95 17.38 -9.18
CA LEU A 352 8.30 16.64 -8.08
C LEU A 352 6.79 16.81 -8.06
N ASP A 353 6.28 18.02 -8.27
CA ASP A 353 4.84 18.30 -8.28
C ASP A 353 4.11 17.52 -9.37
N SER A 354 4.68 17.45 -10.56
CA SER A 354 4.16 16.67 -11.67
C SER A 354 4.14 15.18 -11.36
N TYR A 355 5.21 14.69 -10.74
CA TYR A 355 5.37 13.29 -10.35
C TYR A 355 4.32 12.83 -9.33
N PHE A 356 4.11 13.59 -8.26
CA PHE A 356 3.13 13.23 -7.22
C PHE A 356 1.67 13.42 -7.66
N LYS A 357 1.41 14.31 -8.62
CA LYS A 357 0.08 14.48 -9.23
C LYS A 357 -0.22 13.47 -10.35
N ASP A 358 0.69 12.53 -10.65
CA ASP A 358 0.51 11.55 -11.73
C ASP A 358 -0.79 10.75 -11.60
N LEU A 359 -1.11 10.25 -10.40
CA LEU A 359 -2.35 9.50 -10.19
C LEU A 359 -3.60 10.34 -10.53
N GLN A 360 -3.63 11.62 -10.14
CA GLN A 360 -4.71 12.51 -10.51
C GLN A 360 -4.77 12.75 -12.04
N LYS A 361 -3.60 12.91 -12.68
CA LYS A 361 -3.53 13.03 -14.14
C LYS A 361 -4.03 11.77 -14.84
N ARG A 362 -3.69 10.58 -14.32
CA ARG A 362 -4.17 9.29 -14.82
C ARG A 362 -5.69 9.19 -14.70
N ALA A 363 -6.24 9.52 -13.52
CA ALA A 363 -7.69 9.56 -13.30
C ALA A 363 -8.39 10.51 -14.28
N ASN A 364 -7.86 11.74 -14.46
CA ASN A 364 -8.42 12.74 -15.37
C ASN A 364 -8.37 12.32 -16.85
N ARG A 365 -7.41 11.46 -17.24
CA ARG A 365 -7.35 10.87 -18.59
C ARG A 365 -8.24 9.63 -18.77
N GLY A 366 -8.94 9.20 -17.72
CA GLY A 366 -9.79 8.01 -17.76
C GLY A 366 -9.05 6.68 -17.53
N GLU A 367 -7.76 6.71 -17.24
CA GLU A 367 -6.90 5.53 -17.11
C GLU A 367 -7.34 4.54 -16.00
N LEU A 368 -8.01 5.05 -14.96
CA LEU A 368 -8.53 4.21 -13.88
C LEU A 368 -9.86 3.55 -14.24
N TYR A 369 -10.50 3.98 -15.32
CA TYR A 369 -11.87 3.59 -15.67
C TYR A 369 -11.96 2.79 -16.96
N THR A 370 -10.98 2.94 -17.87
CA THR A 370 -10.95 2.19 -19.13
C THR A 370 -9.51 1.90 -19.58
N ALA A 371 -9.28 0.66 -20.04
CA ALA A 371 -8.00 0.24 -20.59
C ALA A 371 -7.59 1.02 -21.86
N ASP A 372 -8.56 1.43 -22.66
CA ASP A 372 -8.31 2.14 -23.94
C ASP A 372 -7.68 3.53 -23.75
N SER A 373 -7.82 4.10 -22.56
CA SER A 373 -7.17 5.37 -22.20
C SER A 373 -5.68 5.24 -21.91
N ILE A 374 -5.14 4.02 -21.86
CA ILE A 374 -3.74 3.76 -21.51
C ILE A 374 -2.93 3.60 -22.80
N GLN A 375 -2.02 4.52 -23.05
CA GLN A 375 -1.16 4.50 -24.24
C GLN A 375 0.30 4.35 -23.83
N PHE A 376 1.00 3.44 -24.50
CA PHE A 376 2.43 3.25 -24.36
C PHE A 376 3.14 3.44 -25.71
N PRO A 377 4.28 4.16 -25.77
CA PRO A 377 5.12 4.23 -26.94
C PRO A 377 5.59 2.84 -27.38
N ASP A 378 5.74 2.61 -28.68
CA ASP A 378 6.25 1.33 -29.21
C ASP A 378 7.66 0.99 -28.71
N SER A 379 8.47 2.00 -28.41
CA SER A 379 9.81 1.85 -27.83
C SER A 379 9.82 1.24 -26.42
N LEU A 380 8.69 1.22 -25.73
CA LEU A 380 8.53 0.66 -24.39
C LEU A 380 7.82 -0.71 -24.39
N LYS A 381 7.65 -1.33 -25.55
CA LYS A 381 7.10 -2.68 -25.71
C LYS A 381 8.20 -3.73 -25.60
N TYR A 382 7.96 -4.73 -24.76
CA TYR A 382 8.82 -5.89 -24.57
C TYR A 382 8.03 -7.17 -24.80
N LYS A 383 8.73 -8.28 -24.98
CA LYS A 383 8.12 -9.61 -25.19
C LYS A 383 8.52 -10.56 -24.05
N THR A 384 7.54 -11.28 -23.54
CA THR A 384 7.80 -12.41 -22.65
C THR A 384 8.29 -13.64 -23.45
N PRO A 385 8.83 -14.68 -22.82
CA PRO A 385 9.25 -15.91 -23.51
C PRO A 385 8.16 -16.54 -24.38
N HIS A 386 6.89 -16.47 -23.96
CA HIS A 386 5.78 -17.00 -24.77
C HIS A 386 5.15 -15.97 -25.73
N GLY A 387 5.80 -14.79 -25.89
CA GLY A 387 5.45 -13.77 -26.88
C GLY A 387 4.33 -12.81 -26.46
N ARG A 388 3.92 -12.77 -25.17
CA ARG A 388 3.03 -11.72 -24.68
C ARG A 388 3.71 -10.34 -24.78
N THR A 389 2.93 -9.31 -25.06
CA THR A 389 3.42 -7.94 -25.03
C THR A 389 3.26 -7.38 -23.61
N VAL A 390 4.34 -6.85 -23.06
CA VAL A 390 4.41 -6.15 -21.77
C VAL A 390 5.05 -4.79 -21.96
N TYR A 391 4.84 -3.86 -21.04
CA TYR A 391 5.21 -2.45 -21.21
C TYR A 391 6.11 -1.97 -20.08
N GLY A 392 7.06 -1.08 -20.41
CA GLY A 392 7.92 -0.37 -19.47
C GLY A 392 7.54 1.10 -19.33
N GLY A 393 8.33 1.86 -18.54
CA GLY A 393 8.25 3.32 -18.46
C GLY A 393 7.10 3.89 -17.63
N GLY A 394 6.40 3.10 -16.82
CA GLY A 394 5.30 3.65 -16.01
C GLY A 394 4.52 2.63 -15.21
N GLY A 395 5.20 1.71 -14.54
CA GLY A 395 4.57 0.65 -13.74
C GLY A 395 4.25 -0.62 -14.54
N ILE A 396 3.61 -1.57 -13.87
CA ILE A 396 3.18 -2.84 -14.45
C ILE A 396 1.75 -2.69 -14.96
N MET A 397 1.57 -2.86 -16.27
CA MET A 397 0.23 -2.93 -16.88
C MET A 397 -0.35 -4.32 -16.66
N PRO A 398 -1.56 -4.46 -16.09
CA PRO A 398 -2.16 -5.77 -15.88
C PRO A 398 -2.50 -6.45 -17.21
N ASP A 399 -2.51 -7.78 -17.21
CA ASP A 399 -2.96 -8.60 -18.35
C ASP A 399 -4.48 -8.51 -18.55
N ILE A 400 -5.19 -8.35 -17.44
CA ILE A 400 -6.65 -8.15 -17.42
C ILE A 400 -6.95 -6.92 -16.60
N PHE A 401 -7.42 -5.89 -17.27
CA PHE A 401 -7.82 -4.65 -16.63
C PHE A 401 -9.18 -4.80 -15.94
N VAL A 402 -9.28 -4.26 -14.71
CA VAL A 402 -10.54 -4.10 -13.98
C VAL A 402 -10.65 -2.64 -13.59
N PRO A 403 -11.71 -1.93 -14.02
CA PRO A 403 -11.87 -0.52 -13.72
C PRO A 403 -11.99 -0.24 -12.22
N LEU A 404 -11.67 0.98 -11.82
CA LEU A 404 -11.93 1.43 -10.45
C LEU A 404 -13.46 1.47 -10.23
N ASP A 405 -13.91 0.74 -9.23
CA ASP A 405 -15.30 0.84 -8.76
C ASP A 405 -15.51 2.21 -8.10
N THR A 406 -16.23 3.08 -8.80
CA THR A 406 -16.59 4.42 -8.29
C THR A 406 -17.92 4.42 -7.56
N THR A 407 -18.67 3.33 -7.57
CA THR A 407 -20.00 3.26 -6.97
C THR A 407 -19.98 3.36 -5.45
N LYS A 408 -18.85 3.03 -4.81
CA LYS A 408 -18.63 3.11 -3.35
C LYS A 408 -18.33 4.53 -2.83
N TYR A 409 -18.03 5.50 -3.73
CA TYR A 409 -17.62 6.85 -3.34
C TYR A 409 -18.77 7.85 -3.46
N SER A 410 -19.64 7.89 -2.44
CA SER A 410 -20.66 8.94 -2.30
C SER A 410 -20.25 10.02 -1.29
N THR A 411 -20.83 11.21 -1.38
CA THR A 411 -20.59 12.30 -0.42
C THR A 411 -21.05 11.88 0.98
N LEU A 412 -22.22 11.26 1.08
CA LEU A 412 -22.79 10.75 2.32
C LEU A 412 -21.88 9.70 2.97
N TYR A 413 -21.46 8.68 2.21
CA TYR A 413 -20.58 7.64 2.71
C TYR A 413 -19.24 8.23 3.22
N ASN A 414 -18.62 9.11 2.43
CA ASN A 414 -17.36 9.76 2.81
C ASN A 414 -17.49 10.63 4.07
N GLU A 415 -18.63 11.31 4.27
CA GLU A 415 -18.88 12.10 5.46
C GLU A 415 -19.04 11.21 6.70
N ILE A 416 -19.79 10.11 6.58
CA ILE A 416 -19.96 9.10 7.64
C ILE A 416 -18.59 8.52 8.05
N VAL A 417 -17.76 8.13 7.06
CA VAL A 417 -16.40 7.60 7.30
C VAL A 417 -15.51 8.65 7.97
N ARG A 418 -15.47 9.87 7.44
CA ARG A 418 -14.63 10.96 7.95
C ARG A 418 -14.98 11.33 9.41
N LYS A 419 -16.25 11.25 9.79
CA LYS A 419 -16.72 11.51 11.15
C LYS A 419 -16.61 10.31 12.09
N GLY A 420 -16.17 9.13 11.58
CA GLY A 420 -16.03 7.92 12.39
C GLY A 420 -17.36 7.35 12.92
N VAL A 421 -18.47 7.68 12.27
CA VAL A 421 -19.83 7.35 12.74
C VAL A 421 -20.07 5.84 12.79
N PHE A 422 -19.53 5.09 11.82
CA PHE A 422 -19.62 3.63 11.81
C PHE A 422 -19.04 3.01 13.09
N GLY A 423 -17.83 3.38 13.45
CA GLY A 423 -17.15 2.84 14.64
C GLY A 423 -17.92 3.20 15.93
N SER A 424 -18.40 4.44 16.03
CA SER A 424 -19.17 4.89 17.21
C SER A 424 -20.49 4.14 17.38
N PHE A 425 -21.24 3.99 16.29
CA PHE A 425 -22.51 3.26 16.31
C PHE A 425 -22.33 1.78 16.63
N VAL A 426 -21.37 1.14 15.93
CA VAL A 426 -21.11 -0.30 16.13
C VAL A 426 -20.56 -0.57 17.54
N ALA A 427 -19.74 0.31 18.11
CA ALA A 427 -19.27 0.17 19.49
C ALA A 427 -20.45 0.18 20.49
N ASP A 428 -21.36 1.17 20.38
CA ASP A 428 -22.55 1.27 21.23
C ASP A 428 -23.48 0.04 21.05
N TYR A 429 -23.61 -0.46 19.83
CA TYR A 429 -24.37 -1.68 19.52
C TYR A 429 -23.73 -2.94 20.11
N MET A 430 -22.42 -3.09 19.96
CA MET A 430 -21.68 -4.26 20.44
C MET A 430 -21.56 -4.34 21.96
N ASP A 431 -21.61 -3.21 22.68
CA ASP A 431 -21.65 -3.19 24.14
C ASP A 431 -22.84 -4.02 24.69
N LYS A 432 -23.95 -4.06 23.96
CA LYS A 432 -25.17 -4.78 24.37
C LYS A 432 -25.33 -6.15 23.69
N ASN A 433 -24.81 -6.31 22.48
CA ASN A 433 -25.18 -7.42 21.61
C ASN A 433 -24.04 -8.42 21.36
N ARG A 434 -22.81 -8.18 21.86
CA ARG A 434 -21.64 -9.04 21.62
C ARG A 434 -21.91 -10.50 22.00
N GLU A 435 -22.33 -10.76 23.23
CA GLU A 435 -22.53 -12.13 23.72
C GLU A 435 -23.73 -12.82 23.03
N PRO A 436 -24.89 -12.16 22.86
CA PRO A 436 -25.99 -12.72 22.07
C PRO A 436 -25.60 -13.08 20.63
N LEU A 437 -24.82 -12.19 19.96
CA LEU A 437 -24.37 -12.44 18.59
C LEU A 437 -23.37 -13.60 18.51
N LYS A 438 -22.38 -13.67 19.42
CA LYS A 438 -21.44 -14.80 19.47
C LYS A 438 -22.15 -16.14 19.72
N LYS A 439 -23.17 -16.16 20.58
CA LYS A 439 -23.97 -17.35 20.83
C LYS A 439 -24.78 -17.75 19.61
N ARG A 440 -25.37 -16.78 18.89
CA ARG A 440 -26.17 -17.04 17.69
C ARG A 440 -25.33 -17.43 16.47
N TYR A 441 -24.17 -16.81 16.33
CA TYR A 441 -23.24 -17.01 15.24
C TYR A 441 -21.85 -17.40 15.80
N PRO A 442 -21.64 -18.66 16.16
CA PRO A 442 -20.40 -19.09 16.83
C PRO A 442 -19.16 -19.07 15.91
N THR A 443 -19.35 -19.07 14.59
CA THR A 443 -18.28 -18.99 13.58
C THR A 443 -18.50 -17.83 12.63
N PHE A 444 -17.42 -17.37 11.99
CA PHE A 444 -17.51 -16.31 10.98
C PHE A 444 -18.39 -16.72 9.79
N GLU A 445 -18.30 -17.96 9.31
CA GLU A 445 -19.13 -18.46 8.22
C GLU A 445 -20.62 -18.39 8.58
N ALA A 446 -20.98 -18.84 9.78
CA ALA A 446 -22.37 -18.74 10.25
C ALA A 446 -22.87 -17.30 10.28
N PHE A 447 -22.00 -16.35 10.67
CA PHE A 447 -22.34 -14.92 10.63
C PHE A 447 -22.40 -14.39 9.20
N LYS A 448 -21.39 -14.65 8.39
CA LYS A 448 -21.30 -14.18 7.01
C LYS A 448 -22.54 -14.54 6.19
N ASP A 449 -22.96 -15.81 6.29
CA ASP A 449 -24.03 -16.35 5.47
C ASP A 449 -25.44 -15.99 5.99
N ASN A 450 -25.61 -15.75 7.30
CA ASN A 450 -26.95 -15.60 7.90
C ASN A 450 -27.22 -14.24 8.55
N TYR A 451 -26.19 -13.42 8.81
CA TYR A 451 -26.41 -12.10 9.40
C TYR A 451 -26.68 -11.07 8.30
N VAL A 452 -27.83 -10.43 8.37
CA VAL A 452 -28.27 -9.42 7.41
C VAL A 452 -28.52 -8.10 8.12
N ILE A 453 -27.98 -7.01 7.58
CA ILE A 453 -28.34 -5.65 7.99
C ILE A 453 -29.71 -5.33 7.40
N THR A 454 -30.74 -5.31 8.26
CA THR A 454 -32.11 -4.99 7.84
C THR A 454 -32.29 -3.49 7.57
N ASP A 455 -33.34 -3.13 6.81
CA ASP A 455 -33.67 -1.70 6.60
C ASP A 455 -33.97 -0.97 7.92
N ALA A 456 -34.57 -1.66 8.90
CA ALA A 456 -34.79 -1.10 10.22
C ALA A 456 -33.48 -0.74 10.92
N PHE A 457 -32.47 -1.63 10.88
CA PHE A 457 -31.15 -1.38 11.44
C PHE A 457 -30.41 -0.27 10.67
N TYR A 458 -30.50 -0.27 9.35
CA TYR A 458 -29.95 0.82 8.52
C TYR A 458 -30.58 2.17 8.88
N ASN A 459 -31.89 2.23 9.03
CA ASN A 459 -32.59 3.46 9.41
C ASN A 459 -32.21 3.94 10.82
N GLU A 460 -32.01 3.02 11.78
CA GLU A 460 -31.49 3.34 13.11
C GLU A 460 -30.09 3.95 13.01
N PHE A 461 -29.21 3.35 12.22
CA PHE A 461 -27.88 3.90 11.93
C PHE A 461 -27.94 5.30 11.31
N MET A 462 -28.81 5.53 10.32
CA MET A 462 -28.96 6.83 9.67
C MET A 462 -29.49 7.91 10.61
N GLN A 463 -30.40 7.55 11.54
CA GLN A 463 -30.84 8.46 12.59
C GLN A 463 -29.70 8.82 13.56
N TYR A 464 -28.87 7.83 13.90
CA TYR A 464 -27.67 8.06 14.69
C TYR A 464 -26.68 8.97 13.96
N ALA A 465 -26.41 8.72 12.68
CA ALA A 465 -25.54 9.54 11.85
C ALA A 465 -25.99 11.01 11.78
N LYS A 466 -27.29 11.25 11.67
CA LYS A 466 -27.88 12.61 11.73
C LYS A 466 -27.61 13.30 13.09
N LYS A 467 -27.73 12.58 14.19
CA LYS A 467 -27.41 13.12 15.54
C LYS A 467 -25.94 13.46 15.70
N GLU A 468 -25.05 12.71 15.03
CA GLU A 468 -23.61 12.99 14.97
C GLU A 468 -23.27 14.06 13.90
N GLY A 469 -24.28 14.76 13.38
CA GLY A 469 -24.13 15.91 12.49
C GLY A 469 -23.81 15.56 11.04
N VAL A 470 -24.07 14.32 10.59
CA VAL A 470 -24.06 13.99 9.16
C VAL A 470 -25.26 14.68 8.51
N SER A 471 -24.99 15.52 7.51
CA SER A 471 -26.03 16.34 6.91
C SER A 471 -26.79 15.62 5.80
N ASP A 472 -28.12 15.79 5.74
CA ASP A 472 -28.95 15.37 4.61
C ASP A 472 -28.63 16.12 3.31
N SER A 473 -27.86 17.21 3.37
CA SER A 473 -27.42 18.00 2.20
C SER A 473 -26.46 17.23 1.29
N ALA A 474 -26.01 16.05 1.73
CA ALA A 474 -25.27 15.11 0.90
C ALA A 474 -26.12 14.44 -0.20
N SER A 475 -27.43 14.63 -0.26
CA SER A 475 -28.27 14.18 -1.39
C SER A 475 -28.09 15.09 -2.61
N PHE A 476 -26.89 15.05 -3.18
CA PHE A 476 -26.59 15.77 -4.40
C PHE A 476 -27.11 14.93 -5.58
N LYS A 477 -28.20 15.36 -6.19
CA LYS A 477 -28.78 14.65 -7.34
C LYS A 477 -27.91 14.88 -8.58
N PHE A 478 -27.76 13.88 -9.43
CA PHE A 478 -27.09 14.00 -10.75
C PHE A 478 -27.65 15.17 -11.59
N SER A 479 -28.93 15.51 -11.41
CA SER A 479 -29.54 16.71 -11.96
C SER A 479 -28.81 18.01 -11.61
N ASN A 480 -28.19 18.11 -10.45
CA ASN A 480 -27.42 19.30 -10.06
C ASN A 480 -26.09 19.39 -10.82
N TYR A 481 -25.50 18.26 -11.20
CA TYR A 481 -24.31 18.21 -12.06
C TYR A 481 -24.63 18.69 -13.49
N ALA A 482 -25.75 18.25 -14.06
CA ALA A 482 -26.23 18.74 -15.34
C ALA A 482 -26.54 20.27 -15.29
N ASN A 483 -27.15 20.74 -14.20
CA ASN A 483 -27.40 22.16 -13.99
C ASN A 483 -26.10 22.97 -13.84
N ALA A 484 -25.06 22.41 -13.19
CA ALA A 484 -23.74 23.06 -13.12
C ALA A 484 -23.09 23.16 -14.50
N PHE A 485 -23.15 22.09 -15.32
CA PHE A 485 -22.69 22.13 -16.70
C PHE A 485 -23.37 23.24 -17.52
N ILE A 486 -24.70 23.33 -17.46
CA ILE A 486 -25.47 24.36 -18.13
C ILE A 486 -25.01 25.75 -17.68
N LYS A 487 -24.94 25.98 -16.36
CA LYS A 487 -24.54 27.26 -15.77
C LYS A 487 -23.13 27.70 -16.18
N GLU A 488 -22.15 26.77 -16.15
CA GLU A 488 -20.76 27.07 -16.52
C GLU A 488 -20.58 27.30 -18.02
N ASN A 489 -21.47 26.79 -18.86
CA ASN A 489 -21.37 26.87 -20.29
C ASN A 489 -22.47 27.76 -20.92
N THR A 490 -23.27 28.50 -20.13
CA THR A 490 -24.42 29.28 -20.60
C THR A 490 -24.08 30.19 -21.79
N ALA A 491 -23.01 30.97 -21.71
CA ALA A 491 -22.62 31.88 -22.80
C ALA A 491 -22.26 31.14 -24.11
N LYS A 492 -21.68 29.94 -24.04
CA LYS A 492 -21.39 29.12 -25.22
C LYS A 492 -22.66 28.46 -25.75
N LEU A 493 -23.52 27.99 -24.84
CA LEU A 493 -24.81 27.41 -25.20
C LEU A 493 -25.71 28.50 -25.87
N ASP A 494 -25.78 29.69 -25.30
CA ASP A 494 -26.54 30.82 -25.89
C ASP A 494 -26.03 31.19 -27.29
N SER A 495 -24.70 31.18 -27.50
CA SER A 495 -24.14 31.45 -28.84
C SER A 495 -24.48 30.36 -29.86
N LEU A 496 -24.59 29.10 -29.41
CA LEU A 496 -25.01 27.97 -30.24
C LEU A 496 -26.51 28.08 -30.62
N PHE A 497 -27.34 28.49 -29.66
CA PHE A 497 -28.78 28.64 -29.90
C PHE A 497 -29.12 29.88 -30.74
N THR A 498 -28.28 30.91 -30.75
CA THR A 498 -28.51 32.15 -31.47
C THR A 498 -27.88 32.19 -32.87
N SER A 499 -26.89 31.36 -33.15
CA SER A 499 -26.13 31.38 -34.42
C SER A 499 -26.66 30.46 -35.51
N THR A 500 -27.55 29.51 -35.19
CA THR A 500 -28.07 28.53 -36.15
C THR A 500 -29.55 28.23 -35.90
N ASN A 501 -30.36 28.15 -36.97
CA ASN A 501 -31.75 27.68 -36.94
C ASN A 501 -31.87 26.16 -36.61
N SER A 502 -30.77 25.49 -36.35
CA SER A 502 -30.70 24.07 -35.92
C SER A 502 -29.61 23.92 -34.88
N ILE A 503 -29.93 23.19 -33.80
CA ILE A 503 -28.95 22.81 -32.75
C ILE A 503 -27.93 21.86 -33.38
N ASP A 504 -26.66 22.24 -33.35
CA ASP A 504 -25.57 21.27 -33.63
C ASP A 504 -25.45 20.28 -32.47
N GLN A 505 -26.22 19.18 -32.57
CA GLN A 505 -26.27 18.13 -31.59
C GLN A 505 -24.88 17.55 -31.33
N HIS A 506 -24.05 17.40 -32.35
CA HIS A 506 -22.70 16.86 -32.22
C HIS A 506 -21.78 17.79 -31.41
N MET A 507 -21.88 19.10 -31.58
CA MET A 507 -21.11 20.07 -30.80
C MET A 507 -21.56 20.06 -29.32
N LEU A 508 -22.85 19.95 -29.06
CA LEU A 508 -23.42 19.87 -27.72
C LEU A 508 -22.98 18.58 -27.00
N ASP A 509 -23.04 17.45 -27.69
CA ASP A 509 -22.59 16.16 -27.21
C ASP A 509 -21.08 16.19 -26.91
N THR A 510 -20.29 16.83 -27.78
CA THR A 510 -18.85 16.96 -27.57
C THR A 510 -18.54 17.84 -26.36
N MET A 511 -19.23 18.97 -26.17
CA MET A 511 -19.05 19.84 -25.00
C MET A 511 -19.42 19.13 -23.71
N PHE A 512 -20.53 18.41 -23.69
CA PHE A 512 -20.98 17.65 -22.52
C PHE A 512 -20.03 16.49 -22.22
N THR A 513 -19.61 15.74 -23.23
CA THR A 513 -18.64 14.66 -23.10
C THR A 513 -17.31 15.16 -22.55
N ASN A 514 -16.80 16.29 -23.04
CA ASN A 514 -15.56 16.90 -22.53
C ASN A 514 -15.72 17.36 -21.07
N TYR A 515 -16.86 17.92 -20.71
CA TYR A 515 -17.16 18.33 -19.33
C TYR A 515 -17.24 17.12 -18.39
N VAL A 516 -17.93 16.05 -18.80
CA VAL A 516 -18.05 14.79 -18.05
C VAL A 516 -16.66 14.15 -17.90
N ASN A 517 -15.88 14.06 -18.97
CA ASN A 517 -14.53 13.49 -18.90
C ASN A 517 -13.60 14.29 -17.98
N LYS A 518 -13.68 15.63 -18.03
CA LYS A 518 -12.89 16.50 -17.13
C LYS A 518 -13.26 16.32 -15.66
N ASN A 519 -14.53 16.03 -15.37
CA ASN A 519 -15.08 15.92 -14.02
C ASN A 519 -15.66 14.52 -13.76
N TYR A 520 -15.14 13.49 -14.46
CA TYR A 520 -15.71 12.14 -14.45
C TYR A 520 -15.87 11.57 -13.04
N ALA A 521 -14.84 11.72 -12.21
CA ALA A 521 -14.88 11.23 -10.82
C ALA A 521 -16.02 11.90 -10.02
N GLU A 522 -16.24 13.20 -10.20
CA GLU A 522 -17.33 13.94 -9.56
C GLU A 522 -18.70 13.53 -10.10
N ALA A 523 -18.84 13.39 -11.42
CA ALA A 523 -20.08 12.92 -12.04
C ALA A 523 -20.47 11.52 -11.56
N MET A 524 -19.51 10.60 -11.49
CA MET A 524 -19.74 9.23 -10.99
C MET A 524 -20.05 9.22 -9.51
N ARG A 525 -19.36 10.04 -8.70
CA ARG A 525 -19.68 10.19 -7.28
C ARG A 525 -21.15 10.59 -7.07
N LEU A 526 -21.64 11.57 -7.80
CA LEU A 526 -23.02 12.06 -7.69
C LEU A 526 -24.05 11.01 -8.15
N ARG A 527 -23.75 10.26 -9.21
CA ARG A 527 -24.59 9.17 -9.67
C ARG A 527 -24.77 8.08 -8.62
N ASN A 528 -23.74 7.82 -7.85
CA ASN A 528 -23.70 6.72 -6.87
C ASN A 528 -24.37 7.06 -5.54
N GLU A 529 -24.81 8.29 -5.31
CA GLU A 529 -25.57 8.66 -4.12
C GLU A 529 -26.89 7.85 -4.00
N GLU A 530 -27.43 7.39 -5.13
CA GLU A 530 -28.68 6.59 -5.16
C GLU A 530 -28.50 5.16 -4.64
N HIS A 531 -27.25 4.62 -4.68
CA HIS A 531 -26.96 3.23 -4.29
C HIS A 531 -26.16 3.11 -2.98
N VAL A 532 -25.93 4.23 -2.29
CA VAL A 532 -25.08 4.27 -1.11
C VAL A 532 -25.55 3.38 0.05
N SER A 533 -26.84 3.11 0.14
CA SER A 533 -27.42 2.31 1.23
C SER A 533 -26.83 0.90 1.33
N GLU A 534 -26.58 0.26 0.18
CA GLU A 534 -26.02 -1.10 0.16
C GLU A 534 -24.58 -1.13 0.67
N TYR A 535 -23.77 -0.13 0.31
CA TYR A 535 -22.39 -0.01 0.83
C TYR A 535 -22.34 0.32 2.32
N ILE A 536 -23.28 1.15 2.80
CA ILE A 536 -23.39 1.42 4.23
C ILE A 536 -23.76 0.14 4.99
N LYS A 537 -24.69 -0.66 4.48
CA LYS A 537 -25.07 -1.95 5.07
C LYS A 537 -23.91 -2.94 5.08
N GLU A 538 -23.17 -3.03 3.98
CA GLU A 538 -21.97 -3.86 3.86
C GLU A 538 -20.91 -3.44 4.90
N TYR A 539 -20.64 -2.15 5.01
CA TYR A 539 -19.66 -1.65 5.96
C TYR A 539 -20.08 -1.86 7.43
N LEU A 540 -21.37 -1.71 7.74
CA LEU A 540 -21.91 -2.04 9.07
C LEU A 540 -21.72 -3.53 9.39
N LYS A 541 -22.02 -4.42 8.44
CA LYS A 541 -21.81 -5.86 8.58
C LYS A 541 -20.33 -6.17 8.82
N TYR A 542 -19.42 -5.52 8.04
CA TYR A 542 -17.98 -5.65 8.22
C TYR A 542 -17.51 -5.21 9.61
N GLU A 543 -17.92 -4.04 10.11
CA GLU A 543 -17.49 -3.54 11.42
C GLU A 543 -18.00 -4.44 12.57
N ILE A 544 -19.21 -4.97 12.47
CA ILE A 544 -19.75 -5.94 13.43
C ILE A 544 -18.93 -7.25 13.37
N ALA A 545 -18.68 -7.78 12.17
CA ALA A 545 -17.85 -8.98 11.98
C ALA A 545 -16.43 -8.78 12.53
N ARG A 546 -15.82 -7.63 12.27
CA ARG A 546 -14.49 -7.28 12.77
C ARG A 546 -14.44 -7.29 14.30
N SER A 547 -15.49 -6.77 14.93
CA SER A 547 -15.61 -6.76 16.38
C SER A 547 -15.79 -8.16 17.00
N LEU A 548 -16.33 -9.13 16.24
CA LEU A 548 -16.58 -10.50 16.70
C LEU A 548 -15.46 -11.48 16.37
N TYR A 549 -14.90 -11.40 15.15
CA TYR A 549 -14.01 -12.42 14.58
C TYR A 549 -12.64 -11.88 14.17
N GLY A 550 -12.40 -10.57 14.32
CA GLY A 550 -11.14 -9.93 13.93
C GLY A 550 -11.12 -9.47 12.47
N PHE A 551 -10.02 -8.76 12.11
CA PHE A 551 -9.88 -8.11 10.81
C PHE A 551 -9.83 -9.12 9.65
N GLY A 552 -9.07 -10.21 9.80
CA GLY A 552 -8.82 -11.16 8.70
C GLY A 552 -10.09 -11.79 8.15
N ASP A 553 -10.96 -12.28 9.06
CA ASP A 553 -12.24 -12.86 8.67
C ASP A 553 -13.20 -11.79 8.12
N ALA A 554 -13.31 -10.66 8.83
CA ALA A 554 -14.22 -9.59 8.43
C ALA A 554 -13.91 -9.03 7.03
N TYR A 555 -12.62 -8.97 6.64
CA TYR A 555 -12.21 -8.49 5.31
C TYR A 555 -12.84 -9.27 4.16
N ARG A 556 -13.18 -10.55 4.38
CA ARG A 556 -13.84 -11.41 3.40
C ARG A 556 -15.23 -10.90 2.98
N ILE A 557 -15.89 -10.11 3.84
CA ILE A 557 -17.17 -9.46 3.50
C ILE A 557 -16.98 -8.49 2.34
N PHE A 558 -15.93 -7.67 2.35
CA PHE A 558 -15.63 -6.75 1.25
C PHE A 558 -15.26 -7.44 -0.05
N LEU A 559 -14.66 -8.62 0.03
CA LEU A 559 -14.30 -9.37 -1.18
C LEU A 559 -15.52 -9.90 -1.94
N GLU A 560 -16.67 -10.06 -1.29
CA GLU A 560 -17.91 -10.50 -1.95
C GLU A 560 -18.41 -9.49 -2.99
N SER A 561 -18.17 -8.19 -2.76
CA SER A 561 -18.53 -7.09 -3.67
C SER A 561 -17.33 -6.44 -4.38
N ASP A 562 -16.14 -7.06 -4.31
CA ASP A 562 -14.92 -6.52 -4.91
C ASP A 562 -14.76 -7.01 -6.36
N ASP A 563 -14.94 -6.13 -7.34
CA ASP A 563 -14.89 -6.46 -8.77
C ASP A 563 -13.58 -7.12 -9.19
N THR A 564 -12.45 -6.69 -8.62
CA THR A 564 -11.13 -7.24 -8.97
C THR A 564 -10.97 -8.66 -8.45
N TYR A 565 -11.42 -8.93 -7.23
CA TYR A 565 -11.41 -10.27 -6.65
C TYR A 565 -12.38 -11.20 -7.36
N GLN A 566 -13.61 -10.75 -7.64
CA GLN A 566 -14.61 -11.54 -8.37
C GLN A 566 -14.11 -11.86 -9.77
N LYS A 567 -13.47 -10.88 -10.45
CA LYS A 567 -12.85 -11.12 -11.76
C LYS A 567 -11.71 -12.14 -11.69
N ALA A 568 -10.92 -12.12 -10.62
CA ALA A 568 -9.86 -13.11 -10.42
C ALA A 568 -10.44 -14.53 -10.24
N LEU A 569 -11.51 -14.70 -9.48
CA LEU A 569 -12.19 -16.01 -9.34
C LEU A 569 -12.77 -16.49 -10.68
N GLU A 570 -13.45 -15.62 -11.43
CA GLU A 570 -13.95 -15.94 -12.77
C GLU A 570 -12.83 -16.45 -13.69
N VAL A 571 -11.70 -15.72 -13.68
CA VAL A 571 -10.52 -16.06 -14.49
C VAL A 571 -9.89 -17.37 -14.01
N MET A 572 -9.78 -17.58 -12.69
CA MET A 572 -9.20 -18.78 -12.10
C MET A 572 -9.92 -20.05 -12.57
N HIS A 573 -11.24 -20.00 -12.66
CA HIS A 573 -12.08 -21.12 -13.13
C HIS A 573 -12.07 -21.28 -14.65
N ASN A 574 -11.60 -20.28 -15.41
CA ASN A 574 -11.62 -20.30 -16.87
C ASN A 574 -10.29 -20.74 -17.50
N LYS A 575 -10.12 -22.05 -17.71
CA LYS A 575 -8.92 -22.63 -18.33
C LYS A 575 -8.58 -22.03 -19.72
N LYS A 576 -9.57 -21.51 -20.48
CA LYS A 576 -9.36 -20.92 -21.80
C LYS A 576 -8.58 -19.60 -21.72
N ILE A 577 -8.77 -18.84 -20.64
CA ILE A 577 -8.06 -17.56 -20.43
C ILE A 577 -6.57 -17.81 -20.23
N PHE A 578 -6.17 -18.72 -19.35
CA PHE A 578 -4.77 -19.08 -19.15
C PHE A 578 -4.10 -19.56 -20.45
N LYS A 579 -4.80 -20.38 -21.26
CA LYS A 579 -4.31 -20.79 -22.59
C LYS A 579 -4.17 -19.60 -23.55
N LYS A 580 -5.14 -18.67 -23.58
CA LYS A 580 -5.10 -17.47 -24.43
C LYS A 580 -3.85 -16.63 -24.13
N PHE A 581 -3.54 -16.46 -22.86
CA PHE A 581 -2.36 -15.71 -22.42
C PHE A 581 -1.07 -16.54 -22.40
N LYS A 582 -1.13 -17.83 -22.77
CA LYS A 582 0.01 -18.76 -22.80
C LYS A 582 0.77 -18.80 -21.45
N VAL A 583 0.04 -18.73 -20.35
CA VAL A 583 0.58 -18.73 -19.01
C VAL A 583 0.82 -20.16 -18.55
N TYR A 584 1.98 -20.40 -17.97
CA TYR A 584 2.42 -21.71 -17.50
C TYR A 584 1.75 -22.09 -16.16
N SER A 585 1.15 -23.27 -16.09
CA SER A 585 0.51 -23.81 -14.88
C SER A 585 1.25 -25.01 -14.26
N GLY A 586 2.48 -25.28 -14.66
CA GLY A 586 3.36 -26.27 -14.01
C GLY A 586 3.17 -27.74 -14.41
N LYS A 587 2.19 -28.11 -15.23
CA LYS A 587 2.03 -29.51 -15.70
C LYS A 587 2.29 -29.61 -17.20
N GLY A 588 3.51 -29.99 -17.56
CA GLY A 588 3.88 -30.52 -18.88
C GLY A 588 4.41 -29.49 -19.88
N ASN A 589 5.70 -29.29 -19.89
CA ASN A 589 6.60 -29.21 -21.06
C ASN A 589 8.04 -28.92 -20.57
N SER A 590 8.68 -29.93 -19.99
CA SER A 590 10.09 -29.84 -19.59
C SER A 590 11.09 -30.04 -20.77
N ASP A 591 10.61 -30.18 -22.02
CA ASP A 591 11.47 -30.65 -23.12
C ASP A 591 11.72 -29.64 -24.25
N LYS A 592 11.33 -28.35 -24.11
CA LYS A 592 11.63 -27.37 -25.19
C LYS A 592 12.55 -26.20 -24.82
N ASP A 593 12.95 -26.05 -23.55
CA ASP A 593 13.82 -24.92 -23.11
C ASP A 593 15.31 -25.30 -23.00
N LYS A 594 15.77 -26.35 -23.66
CA LYS A 594 17.19 -26.79 -23.62
C LYS A 594 18.12 -26.14 -24.65
N ASP A 595 17.60 -25.36 -25.57
CA ASP A 595 18.43 -24.74 -26.62
C ASP A 595 18.25 -23.22 -26.60
N ASN A 596 18.90 -22.52 -25.68
CA ASN A 596 19.40 -21.14 -25.86
C ASN A 596 20.12 -20.70 -24.55
N ASP A 597 21.38 -21.16 -24.43
CA ASP A 597 22.42 -20.51 -23.63
C ASP A 597 23.10 -19.39 -24.42
#